data_bec0207b177ce221588c9bf5bd4fd1d0
#
_entry.id   bec0207b177ce221588c9bf5bd4fd1d0
#
_cell.length_a   1.000
_cell.length_b   1.000
_cell.length_c   1.000
_cell.angle_alpha   90.00
_cell.angle_beta   90.00
_cell.angle_gamma   90.00
#
_symmetry.space_group_name_H-M   'P 1'
#
loop_
_entity.id
_entity.type
_entity.pdbx_description
1 polymer ?
#
loop_
_entity_poly.entity_id
_entity_poly.type
_entity_poly.pdbx_seq_one_letter_code
_entity_poly.pdbx_strand_id
1 'polypeptide(L)'
;MTILPLYAAPQYAPQVTDWLWQAFGGETLPRQFFASIVQHSQTAEALPLTFIAVEGEQLLGTIGLWRCDLISRQDLFPWLAALYVAPAARGQGLAGKLQRYVIDYARRAGFRELYLYSACRDFYERFGWRYIGEGLDYPATAVHLYRYDLSPSCGATTE
;
A
#
# COMPACT_ATOMS: atom_id res chain seq x y z
N MET A 1 14.28 11.72 7.02
CA MET A 1 13.05 10.93 6.92
C MET A 1 13.39 9.46 6.78
N THR A 2 12.69 8.61 7.50
CA THR A 2 12.95 7.16 7.50
C THR A 2 11.66 6.42 7.19
N ILE A 3 11.74 5.42 6.33
CA ILE A 3 10.63 4.49 6.08
C ILE A 3 10.98 3.16 6.72
N LEU A 4 10.08 2.62 7.54
CA LEU A 4 10.34 1.40 8.30
C LEU A 4 9.03 0.64 8.52
N PRO A 5 9.12 -0.67 8.86
CA PRO A 5 7.92 -1.41 9.19
C PRO A 5 7.28 -0.90 10.48
N LEU A 6 5.96 -0.89 10.50
CA LEU A 6 5.24 -0.43 11.69
C LEU A 6 5.56 -1.29 12.91
N TYR A 7 5.80 -2.60 12.73
CA TYR A 7 6.11 -3.45 13.88
C TYR A 7 7.39 -3.00 14.61
N ALA A 8 8.27 -2.26 13.94
CA ALA A 8 9.49 -1.76 14.57
C ALA A 8 9.25 -0.46 15.35
N ALA A 9 8.07 0.16 15.18
CA ALA A 9 7.72 1.39 15.89
C ALA A 9 6.21 1.36 16.20
N PRO A 10 5.78 0.42 17.04
CA PRO A 10 4.35 0.19 17.28
C PRO A 10 3.61 1.33 17.94
N GLN A 11 4.31 2.29 18.49
CA GLN A 11 3.67 3.47 19.10
C GLN A 11 2.88 4.29 18.08
N TYR A 12 3.15 4.12 16.77
CA TYR A 12 2.42 4.84 15.75
C TYR A 12 1.15 4.13 15.29
N ALA A 13 0.90 2.91 15.75
CA ALA A 13 -0.26 2.14 15.32
C ALA A 13 -1.60 2.86 15.52
N PRO A 14 -1.85 3.53 16.66
CA PRO A 14 -3.11 4.26 16.82
C PRO A 14 -3.29 5.36 15.80
N GLN A 15 -2.25 6.10 15.47
CA GLN A 15 -2.34 7.19 14.50
C GLN A 15 -2.55 6.63 13.07
N VAL A 16 -1.87 5.54 12.72
CA VAL A 16 -2.09 4.87 11.44
C VAL A 16 -3.55 4.42 11.34
N THR A 17 -4.08 3.84 12.41
CA THR A 17 -5.48 3.41 12.46
C THR A 17 -6.43 4.58 12.18
N ASP A 18 -6.20 5.72 12.85
CA ASP A 18 -7.04 6.90 12.64
C ASP A 18 -6.97 7.38 11.20
N TRP A 19 -5.79 7.38 10.60
CA TRP A 19 -5.62 7.82 9.23
C TRP A 19 -6.37 6.93 8.24
N LEU A 20 -6.26 5.60 8.41
CA LEU A 20 -6.96 4.69 7.51
C LEU A 20 -8.46 4.79 7.68
N TRP A 21 -8.92 4.94 8.91
CA TRP A 21 -10.34 5.13 9.17
C TRP A 21 -10.85 6.41 8.49
N GLN A 22 -10.14 7.52 8.65
CA GLN A 22 -10.53 8.79 8.06
C GLN A 22 -10.49 8.75 6.52
N ALA A 23 -9.49 8.08 5.96
CA ALA A 23 -9.30 8.05 4.52
C ALA A 23 -10.18 7.04 3.80
N PHE A 24 -10.44 5.89 4.43
CA PHE A 24 -11.06 4.76 3.74
C PHE A 24 -12.33 4.25 4.41
N GLY A 25 -12.66 4.73 5.58
CA GLY A 25 -13.81 4.21 6.33
C GLY A 25 -15.16 4.70 5.81
N GLY A 26 -15.19 5.87 5.20
CA GLY A 26 -16.45 6.47 4.79
C GLY A 26 -17.38 6.66 5.98
N GLU A 27 -18.67 6.49 5.74
CA GLU A 27 -19.67 6.66 6.78
C GLU A 27 -20.13 5.33 7.38
N THR A 28 -19.60 4.21 6.86
CA THR A 28 -20.13 2.90 7.21
C THR A 28 -19.20 2.02 8.00
N LEU A 29 -17.88 2.23 7.91
CA LEU A 29 -16.91 1.36 8.57
C LEU A 29 -16.41 2.04 9.85
N PRO A 30 -16.49 1.34 11.00
CA PRO A 30 -16.04 1.91 12.26
C PRO A 30 -14.52 1.84 12.42
N ARG A 31 -14.00 2.64 13.34
CA ARG A 31 -12.57 2.67 13.61
C ARG A 31 -12.02 1.28 13.97
N GLN A 32 -12.79 0.50 14.70
CA GLN A 32 -12.30 -0.82 15.14
C GLN A 32 -12.02 -1.77 13.99
N PHE A 33 -12.68 -1.58 12.85
CA PHE A 33 -12.37 -2.35 11.65
C PHE A 33 -10.93 -2.08 11.20
N PHE A 34 -10.54 -0.81 11.19
CA PHE A 34 -9.19 -0.42 10.80
C PHE A 34 -8.16 -0.76 11.87
N ALA A 35 -8.55 -0.72 13.14
CA ALA A 35 -7.67 -1.15 14.22
C ALA A 35 -7.30 -2.63 14.05
N SER A 36 -8.25 -3.44 13.65
CA SER A 36 -8.00 -4.86 13.39
C SER A 36 -7.08 -5.05 12.19
N ILE A 37 -7.30 -4.29 11.12
CA ILE A 37 -6.42 -4.35 9.94
C ILE A 37 -4.98 -4.02 10.34
N VAL A 38 -4.80 -2.93 11.07
CA VAL A 38 -3.46 -2.49 11.48
C VAL A 38 -2.82 -3.51 12.41
N GLN A 39 -3.58 -4.04 13.36
CA GLN A 39 -3.07 -5.04 14.29
C GLN A 39 -2.57 -6.28 13.55
N HIS A 40 -3.27 -6.70 12.51
CA HIS A 40 -2.98 -7.97 11.83
C HIS A 40 -2.17 -7.78 10.54
N SER A 41 -1.62 -6.60 10.30
CA SER A 41 -0.76 -6.34 9.15
C SER A 41 0.64 -5.93 9.59
N GLN A 42 1.18 -6.60 10.60
CA GLN A 42 2.50 -6.31 11.15
C GLN A 42 3.32 -7.57 11.31
N THR A 43 3.19 -8.50 10.37
CA THR A 43 3.99 -9.73 10.37
C THR A 43 5.44 -9.39 10.07
N ALA A 44 6.37 -9.92 10.86
CA ALA A 44 7.77 -9.48 10.79
C ALA A 44 8.51 -10.00 9.57
N GLU A 45 8.22 -11.22 9.11
CA GLU A 45 9.01 -11.83 8.05
C GLU A 45 8.20 -12.29 6.85
N ALA A 46 6.94 -11.94 6.81
CA ALA A 46 6.05 -12.35 5.73
C ALA A 46 4.95 -11.33 5.59
N LEU A 47 4.11 -11.50 4.59
CA LEU A 47 2.94 -10.65 4.45
C LEU A 47 1.88 -11.05 5.47
N PRO A 48 1.05 -10.14 5.92
CA PRO A 48 0.98 -8.73 5.51
C PRO A 48 1.90 -7.82 6.30
N LEU A 49 2.34 -6.73 5.66
CA LEU A 49 3.19 -5.72 6.28
C LEU A 49 2.58 -4.34 6.10
N THR A 50 2.76 -3.51 7.12
CA THR A 50 2.44 -2.08 7.04
C THR A 50 3.72 -1.32 7.33
N PHE A 51 4.01 -0.31 6.49
CA PHE A 51 5.19 0.53 6.62
C PHE A 51 4.77 1.95 6.94
N ILE A 52 5.67 2.69 7.58
CA ILE A 52 5.43 4.10 7.92
C ILE A 52 6.63 4.93 7.52
N ALA A 53 6.37 6.21 7.26
CA ALA A 53 7.42 7.21 7.06
C ALA A 53 7.40 8.15 8.23
N VAL A 54 8.55 8.34 8.86
CA VAL A 54 8.67 9.23 10.02
C VAL A 54 9.82 10.21 9.84
N GLU A 55 9.68 11.38 10.43
CA GLU A 55 10.76 12.34 10.51
C GLU A 55 10.79 12.89 11.93
N GLY A 56 11.90 12.63 12.64
CA GLY A 56 11.90 12.86 14.07
C GLY A 56 10.87 11.94 14.72
N GLU A 57 9.93 12.54 15.44
CA GLU A 57 8.83 11.78 16.04
C GLU A 57 7.53 11.94 15.26
N GLN A 58 7.58 12.64 14.12
CA GLN A 58 6.37 12.93 13.37
C GLN A 58 6.12 11.88 12.31
N LEU A 59 4.91 11.33 12.32
CA LEU A 59 4.46 10.38 11.31
C LEU A 59 4.03 11.15 10.06
N LEU A 60 4.56 10.79 8.91
CA LEU A 60 4.31 11.50 7.66
C LEU A 60 3.42 10.73 6.69
N GLY A 61 3.47 9.41 6.73
CA GLY A 61 2.68 8.62 5.80
C GLY A 61 2.73 7.14 6.14
N THR A 62 1.91 6.35 5.43
CA THR A 62 1.85 4.92 5.62
C THR A 62 1.49 4.23 4.31
N ILE A 63 1.87 2.96 4.20
CA ILE A 63 1.58 2.13 3.04
C ILE A 63 1.64 0.66 3.45
N GLY A 64 0.85 -0.18 2.81
CA GLY A 64 0.82 -1.60 3.10
C GLY A 64 1.32 -2.45 1.95
N LEU A 65 1.84 -3.61 2.28
CA LEU A 65 2.10 -4.70 1.35
C LEU A 65 1.32 -5.89 1.91
N TRP A 66 0.16 -6.16 1.32
CA TRP A 66 -0.83 -7.06 1.89
C TRP A 66 -1.10 -8.25 1.00
N ARG A 67 -1.67 -9.29 1.60
CA ARG A 67 -1.99 -10.52 0.88
C ARG A 67 -3.19 -10.35 -0.05
N CYS A 68 -4.21 -9.62 0.39
CA CYS A 68 -5.39 -9.37 -0.42
C CYS A 68 -6.01 -8.04 0.00
N ASP A 69 -6.20 -7.15 -0.97
CA ASP A 69 -6.83 -5.86 -0.70
C ASP A 69 -8.17 -5.72 -1.43
N LEU A 70 -8.46 -6.62 -2.36
CA LEU A 70 -9.72 -6.61 -3.10
C LEU A 70 -10.28 -8.02 -3.14
N ILE A 71 -11.28 -8.25 -2.32
CA ILE A 71 -11.78 -9.59 -2.08
C ILE A 71 -12.34 -10.27 -3.34
N SER A 72 -12.84 -9.49 -4.29
CA SER A 72 -13.38 -10.03 -5.53
C SER A 72 -12.30 -10.56 -6.48
N ARG A 73 -11.04 -10.31 -6.20
CA ARG A 73 -9.93 -10.75 -7.05
C ARG A 73 -8.92 -11.53 -6.21
N GLN A 74 -9.34 -12.72 -5.79
CA GLN A 74 -8.49 -13.61 -5.00
C GLN A 74 -7.29 -14.14 -5.79
N ASP A 75 -7.35 -14.05 -7.11
CA ASP A 75 -6.29 -14.53 -8.00
C ASP A 75 -5.09 -13.60 -8.06
N LEU A 76 -5.21 -12.37 -7.57
CA LEU A 76 -4.12 -11.39 -7.63
C LEU A 76 -3.43 -11.29 -6.28
N PHE A 77 -2.08 -11.25 -6.29
CA PHE A 77 -1.27 -11.31 -5.09
C PHE A 77 0.17 -10.96 -5.42
N PRO A 78 0.92 -10.20 -4.59
CA PRO A 78 0.43 -9.44 -3.44
C PRO A 78 -0.07 -8.04 -3.83
N TRP A 79 -0.49 -7.25 -2.83
CA TRP A 79 -1.11 -5.95 -3.06
C TRP A 79 -0.37 -4.83 -2.37
N LEU A 80 -0.14 -3.74 -3.10
CA LEU A 80 0.16 -2.45 -2.49
C LEU A 80 -1.16 -1.85 -2.04
N ALA A 81 -1.24 -1.44 -0.79
CA ALA A 81 -2.53 -1.08 -0.18
C ALA A 81 -2.41 0.11 0.75
N ALA A 82 -3.53 0.77 0.98
CA ALA A 82 -3.67 1.76 2.05
C ALA A 82 -2.60 2.85 2.06
N LEU A 83 -2.27 3.37 0.90
CA LEU A 83 -1.32 4.49 0.81
C LEU A 83 -1.98 5.76 1.32
N TYR A 84 -1.35 6.38 2.31
CA TYR A 84 -1.83 7.65 2.85
C TYR A 84 -0.64 8.53 3.22
N VAL A 85 -0.72 9.81 2.85
CA VAL A 85 0.27 10.82 3.20
C VAL A 85 -0.42 11.91 4.00
N ALA A 86 0.15 12.26 5.14
CA ALA A 86 -0.41 13.33 5.98
C ALA A 86 -0.53 14.63 5.16
N PRO A 87 -1.60 15.41 5.36
CA PRO A 87 -1.80 16.63 4.57
C PRO A 87 -0.60 17.56 4.57
N ALA A 88 0.06 17.71 5.71
CA ALA A 88 1.22 18.62 5.81
C ALA A 88 2.45 18.09 5.05
N ALA A 89 2.48 16.81 4.71
CA ALA A 89 3.61 16.20 4.01
C ALA A 89 3.34 15.99 2.51
N ARG A 90 2.19 16.42 2.02
CA ARG A 90 1.84 16.26 0.60
C ARG A 90 2.58 17.26 -0.28
N GLY A 91 2.69 16.92 -1.57
CA GLY A 91 3.36 17.78 -2.52
C GLY A 91 4.87 17.72 -2.46
N GLN A 92 5.43 16.73 -1.77
CA GLN A 92 6.88 16.60 -1.60
C GLN A 92 7.42 15.27 -2.11
N GLY A 93 6.60 14.53 -2.87
CA GLY A 93 7.03 13.27 -3.46
C GLY A 93 7.02 12.07 -2.53
N LEU A 94 6.41 12.18 -1.35
CA LEU A 94 6.42 11.08 -0.39
C LEU A 94 5.62 9.87 -0.88
N ALA A 95 4.51 10.10 -1.58
CA ALA A 95 3.72 8.98 -2.12
C ALA A 95 4.58 8.12 -3.05
N GLY A 96 5.39 8.74 -3.90
CA GLY A 96 6.29 8.00 -4.77
C GLY A 96 7.37 7.27 -4.01
N LYS A 97 7.90 7.87 -2.96
CA LYS A 97 8.93 7.22 -2.13
C LYS A 97 8.38 6.01 -1.41
N LEU A 98 7.18 6.12 -0.87
CA LEU A 98 6.52 4.99 -0.21
C LEU A 98 6.26 3.85 -1.20
N GLN A 99 5.77 4.17 -2.40
CA GLN A 99 5.57 3.17 -3.43
C GLN A 99 6.88 2.47 -3.80
N ARG A 100 7.93 3.23 -4.02
CA ARG A 100 9.24 2.64 -4.37
C ARG A 100 9.75 1.73 -3.26
N TYR A 101 9.55 2.12 -2.02
CA TYR A 101 9.97 1.28 -0.90
C TYR A 101 9.28 -0.09 -0.93
N VAL A 102 7.96 -0.08 -1.13
CA VAL A 102 7.19 -1.33 -1.20
C VAL A 102 7.57 -2.14 -2.43
N ILE A 103 7.74 -1.47 -3.58
CA ILE A 103 8.15 -2.14 -4.81
C ILE A 103 9.50 -2.83 -4.63
N ASP A 104 10.47 -2.12 -4.05
CA ASP A 104 11.79 -2.69 -3.81
C ASP A 104 11.73 -3.83 -2.79
N TYR A 105 10.95 -3.67 -1.75
CA TYR A 105 10.76 -4.73 -0.77
C TYR A 105 10.19 -5.99 -1.41
N ALA A 106 9.12 -5.83 -2.18
CA ALA A 106 8.46 -6.96 -2.84
C ALA A 106 9.41 -7.65 -3.82
N ARG A 107 10.20 -6.86 -4.55
CA ARG A 107 11.18 -7.43 -5.49
C ARG A 107 12.23 -8.24 -4.75
N ARG A 108 12.78 -7.72 -3.66
CA ARG A 108 13.77 -8.44 -2.86
C ARG A 108 13.20 -9.68 -2.20
N ALA A 109 11.90 -9.65 -1.88
CA ALA A 109 11.23 -10.81 -1.30
C ALA A 109 10.94 -11.90 -2.32
N GLY A 110 11.18 -11.65 -3.60
CA GLY A 110 11.03 -12.66 -4.64
C GLY A 110 9.69 -12.64 -5.37
N PHE A 111 8.85 -11.65 -5.10
CA PHE A 111 7.59 -11.55 -5.83
C PHE A 111 7.85 -11.06 -7.26
N ARG A 112 7.02 -11.51 -8.18
CA ARG A 112 7.21 -11.19 -9.60
C ARG A 112 6.31 -10.06 -10.07
N GLU A 113 5.26 -9.77 -9.34
CA GLU A 113 4.31 -8.72 -9.68
C GLU A 113 3.66 -8.19 -8.43
N LEU A 114 3.08 -7.02 -8.53
CA LEU A 114 2.43 -6.32 -7.44
C LEU A 114 1.17 -5.68 -8.01
N TYR A 115 0.10 -5.66 -7.22
CA TYR A 115 -1.19 -5.16 -7.66
C TYR A 115 -1.70 -4.06 -6.75
N LEU A 116 -2.53 -3.19 -7.28
CA LEU A 116 -3.31 -2.26 -6.48
C LEU A 116 -4.63 -1.96 -7.17
N TYR A 117 -5.58 -1.44 -6.42
CA TYR A 117 -6.76 -0.85 -7.02
C TYR A 117 -6.93 0.58 -6.54
N SER A 118 -7.61 1.38 -7.35
CA SER A 118 -7.82 2.79 -7.05
C SER A 118 -9.20 3.21 -7.55
N ALA A 119 -9.79 4.18 -6.85
CA ALA A 119 -11.03 4.80 -7.29
C ALA A 119 -10.81 5.69 -8.53
N CYS A 120 -9.58 6.10 -8.77
CA CYS A 120 -9.25 7.08 -9.82
C CYS A 120 -8.27 6.52 -10.83
N ARG A 121 -8.29 7.12 -12.05
CA ARG A 121 -7.29 6.87 -13.08
C ARG A 121 -6.23 7.96 -13.03
N ASP A 122 -5.12 7.68 -13.69
CA ASP A 122 -4.04 8.64 -14.02
C ASP A 122 -3.04 8.93 -12.90
N PHE A 123 -3.37 8.67 -11.65
CA PHE A 123 -2.41 8.90 -10.58
C PHE A 123 -1.29 7.86 -10.60
N TYR A 124 -1.66 6.58 -10.59
CA TYR A 124 -0.64 5.52 -10.49
C TYR A 124 0.11 5.29 -11.79
N GLU A 125 -0.50 5.61 -12.92
CA GLU A 125 0.20 5.53 -14.21
C GLU A 125 1.47 6.37 -14.21
N ARG A 126 1.46 7.49 -13.50
CA ARG A 126 2.63 8.37 -13.43
C ARG A 126 3.82 7.74 -12.73
N PHE A 127 3.57 6.68 -11.94
CA PHE A 127 4.62 5.99 -11.20
C PHE A 127 5.01 4.66 -11.84
N GLY A 128 4.51 4.39 -13.06
CA GLY A 128 4.89 3.20 -13.79
C GLY A 128 3.93 2.02 -13.66
N TRP A 129 2.79 2.21 -12.99
CA TRP A 129 1.78 1.16 -12.89
C TRP A 129 1.01 1.03 -14.18
N ARG A 130 0.71 -0.19 -14.58
CA ARG A 130 -0.05 -0.47 -15.79
C ARG A 130 -1.49 -0.79 -15.45
N TYR A 131 -2.41 -0.08 -16.11
CA TYR A 131 -3.83 -0.33 -15.93
C TYR A 131 -4.20 -1.68 -16.57
N ILE A 132 -4.90 -2.52 -15.81
CA ILE A 132 -5.28 -3.86 -16.30
C ILE A 132 -6.79 -4.09 -16.34
N GLY A 133 -7.59 -3.04 -16.15
CA GLY A 133 -9.04 -3.15 -16.27
C GLY A 133 -9.75 -2.80 -14.98
N GLU A 134 -11.04 -3.08 -14.94
CA GLU A 134 -11.87 -2.79 -13.78
C GLU A 134 -12.05 -4.02 -12.90
N GLY A 135 -12.28 -3.76 -11.62
CA GLY A 135 -12.67 -4.77 -10.66
C GLY A 135 -13.82 -4.26 -9.83
N LEU A 136 -14.26 -5.06 -8.87
CA LEU A 136 -15.37 -4.69 -7.99
C LEU A 136 -14.93 -4.72 -6.55
N ASP A 137 -15.09 -3.57 -5.89
CA ASP A 137 -14.97 -3.50 -4.44
C ASP A 137 -16.33 -3.76 -3.81
N TYR A 138 -16.33 -4.24 -2.59
CA TYR A 138 -17.56 -4.56 -1.88
C TYR A 138 -18.40 -3.30 -1.65
N PRO A 139 -19.71 -3.31 -1.84
CA PRO A 139 -20.51 -4.48 -2.30
C PRO A 139 -20.53 -4.66 -3.82
N ALA A 140 -20.36 -3.61 -4.61
CA ALA A 140 -20.34 -3.70 -6.06
C ALA A 140 -19.86 -2.38 -6.69
N THR A 141 -18.90 -1.75 -6.05
CA THR A 141 -18.33 -0.49 -6.56
C THR A 141 -17.23 -0.79 -7.56
N ALA A 142 -17.33 -0.20 -8.74
CA ALA A 142 -16.29 -0.36 -9.77
C ALA A 142 -15.02 0.36 -9.33
N VAL A 143 -13.90 -0.32 -9.48
CA VAL A 143 -12.59 0.26 -9.18
C VAL A 143 -11.64 -0.06 -10.33
N HIS A 144 -10.50 0.63 -10.37
CA HIS A 144 -9.49 0.47 -11.40
C HIS A 144 -8.34 -0.36 -10.89
N LEU A 145 -7.96 -1.38 -11.64
CA LEU A 145 -6.90 -2.31 -11.25
C LEU A 145 -5.61 -1.98 -11.97
N TYR A 146 -4.51 -2.12 -11.23
CA TYR A 146 -3.17 -1.83 -11.74
C TYR A 146 -2.20 -2.94 -11.38
N ARG A 147 -1.21 -3.12 -12.22
CA ARG A 147 -0.15 -4.10 -12.03
C ARG A 147 1.21 -3.44 -12.19
N TYR A 148 2.18 -3.87 -11.39
CA TYR A 148 3.56 -3.46 -11.52
C TYR A 148 4.43 -4.71 -11.67
N ASP A 149 5.25 -4.75 -12.72
CA ASP A 149 6.14 -5.87 -12.98
C ASP A 149 7.40 -5.74 -12.14
N LEU A 150 7.69 -6.76 -11.33
CA LEU A 150 8.84 -6.77 -10.45
C LEU A 150 9.99 -7.60 -11.00
N SER A 151 9.73 -8.40 -12.01
CA SER A 151 10.77 -9.24 -12.58
C SER A 151 11.86 -8.38 -13.19
N PRO A 152 13.12 -8.76 -13.09
CA PRO A 152 14.19 -8.04 -13.76
C PRO A 152 13.89 -7.99 -15.25
N SER A 153 14.19 -6.87 -15.89
CA SER A 153 13.98 -6.78 -17.31
C SER A 153 14.92 -7.74 -18.00
N CYS A 154 14.48 -8.24 -19.13
CA CYS A 154 15.29 -9.12 -19.89
C CYS A 154 16.60 -8.54 -20.29
N GLY A 155 16.59 -7.27 -20.53
CA GLY A 155 17.83 -6.60 -20.87
C GLY A 155 18.82 -6.68 -19.76
N ALA A 156 18.34 -6.71 -18.56
CA ALA A 156 19.22 -6.83 -17.44
C ALA A 156 19.86 -8.18 -17.39
N THR A 157 19.20 -9.17 -17.97
CA THR A 157 19.77 -10.51 -17.91
C THR A 157 20.66 -10.81 -19.06
N THR A 158 20.58 -10.04 -20.05
CA THR A 158 21.35 -10.35 -21.20
C THR A 158 22.70 -9.86 -21.10
N GLU A 159 22.81 -9.48 -20.35
CA GLU A 159 23.95 -9.10 -20.26
C GLU A 159 24.78 -9.76 -20.03
#